data_9d029a36ba3e466bfc0a104bfb7c737c
#
_entry.id   9d029a36ba3e466bfc0a104bfb7c737c
#
_cell.length_a   1.000
_cell.length_b   1.000
_cell.length_c   1.000
_cell.angle_alpha   90.00
_cell.angle_beta   90.00
_cell.angle_gamma   90.00
#
_symmetry.space_group_name_H-M   'P 1'
#
loop_
_entity.id
_entity.type
_entity.pdbx_description
1 polymer ?
#
loop_
_entity_poly.entity_id
_entity_poly.type
_entity_poly.pdbx_seq_one_letter_code
_entity_poly.pdbx_strand_id
1 'polypeptide(L)'
;VLRWALIEPRWIPSGSMLPTLQVEDRVLVEKLRARLHRPLPIGTVVVFRSPPVLQQAGYDPKAALIKRVVGEPGDTIAVRDGVLWRNGEPVAHDWAAEPMDYRMDPITVPPEHLLVMGDNRNASLDSHLWGPLPSEAVIGTAILRYWPLNRFGWLRFSPPAAVPGQQLQL
;
A
#
# COMPACT_ATOMS: atom_id res chain seq x y z
N VAL A 1 -16.13 22.41 -11.35
CA VAL A 1 -14.74 22.40 -11.83
C VAL A 1 -13.77 21.96 -10.73
N LEU A 2 -13.93 22.44 -9.49
CA LEU A 2 -13.07 22.06 -8.35
C LEU A 2 -13.20 20.58 -7.92
N ARG A 3 -14.38 19.99 -8.09
CA ARG A 3 -14.65 18.60 -7.66
C ARG A 3 -13.88 17.56 -8.48
N TRP A 4 -13.76 17.75 -9.80
CA TRP A 4 -13.03 16.84 -10.68
C TRP A 4 -11.52 16.89 -10.48
N ALA A 5 -10.99 18.00 -9.96
CA ALA A 5 -9.58 18.13 -9.63
C ALA A 5 -9.20 17.39 -8.35
N LEU A 6 -10.17 17.00 -7.51
CA LEU A 6 -9.95 16.33 -6.22
C LEU A 6 -10.30 14.85 -6.22
N ILE A 7 -11.14 14.40 -7.15
CA ILE A 7 -11.57 13.00 -7.28
C ILE A 7 -11.30 12.53 -8.70
N GLU A 8 -10.66 11.38 -8.85
CA GLU A 8 -10.27 10.84 -10.15
C GLU A 8 -10.62 9.36 -10.22
N PRO A 9 -11.30 8.90 -11.30
CA PRO A 9 -11.49 7.46 -11.52
C PRO A 9 -10.22 6.81 -12.04
N ARG A 10 -9.95 5.58 -11.58
CA ARG A 10 -8.83 4.77 -12.04
C ARG A 10 -9.26 3.34 -12.26
N TRP A 11 -8.65 2.67 -13.24
CA TRP A 11 -8.79 1.25 -13.51
C TRP A 11 -7.62 0.51 -12.91
N ILE A 12 -7.89 -0.69 -12.39
CA ILE A 12 -6.86 -1.54 -11.79
C ILE A 12 -6.25 -2.43 -12.88
N PRO A 13 -4.96 -2.23 -13.22
CA PRO A 13 -4.35 -2.91 -14.37
C PRO A 13 -3.71 -4.25 -14.02
N SER A 14 -3.50 -4.57 -12.74
CA SER A 14 -2.75 -5.76 -12.32
C SER A 14 -3.34 -6.42 -11.09
N GLY A 15 -2.89 -7.66 -10.82
CA GLY A 15 -3.32 -8.43 -9.67
C GLY A 15 -2.52 -8.19 -8.38
N SER A 16 -1.68 -7.16 -8.32
CA SER A 16 -0.81 -6.92 -7.15
C SER A 16 -1.57 -6.60 -5.87
N MET A 17 -2.83 -6.21 -5.97
CA MET A 17 -3.71 -5.88 -4.84
C MET A 17 -4.77 -6.95 -4.57
N LEU A 18 -4.67 -8.12 -5.19
CA LEU A 18 -5.55 -9.25 -4.86
C LEU A 18 -5.38 -9.64 -3.38
N PRO A 19 -6.43 -10.02 -2.67
CA PRO A 19 -7.82 -10.16 -3.13
C PRO A 19 -8.65 -8.86 -3.07
N THR A 20 -8.10 -7.78 -2.54
CA THR A 20 -8.82 -6.52 -2.29
C THR A 20 -9.31 -5.88 -3.58
N LEU A 21 -8.40 -5.76 -4.57
CA LEU A 21 -8.68 -5.21 -5.88
C LEU A 21 -8.33 -6.23 -6.95
N GLN A 22 -9.25 -6.46 -7.87
CA GLN A 22 -9.06 -7.34 -9.03
C GLN A 22 -8.74 -6.52 -10.27
N VAL A 23 -8.14 -7.18 -11.25
CA VAL A 23 -7.91 -6.57 -12.57
C VAL A 23 -9.23 -6.06 -13.14
N GLU A 24 -9.21 -4.89 -13.73
CA GLU A 24 -10.36 -4.17 -14.30
C GLU A 24 -11.36 -3.60 -13.29
N ASP A 25 -11.14 -3.76 -12.00
CA ASP A 25 -11.89 -2.98 -11.00
C ASP A 25 -11.72 -1.48 -11.28
N ARG A 26 -12.76 -0.72 -10.98
CA ARG A 26 -12.74 0.74 -11.10
C ARG A 26 -12.89 1.37 -9.73
N VAL A 27 -11.98 2.25 -9.42
CA VAL A 27 -11.90 2.91 -8.11
C VAL A 27 -11.92 4.42 -8.25
N LEU A 28 -12.46 5.08 -7.25
CA LEU A 28 -12.32 6.53 -7.08
C LEU A 28 -11.12 6.83 -6.20
N VAL A 29 -10.30 7.74 -6.66
CA VAL A 29 -9.09 8.23 -5.99
C VAL A 29 -9.33 9.66 -5.57
N GLU A 30 -9.27 9.94 -4.26
CA GLU A 30 -9.30 11.30 -3.75
C GLU A 30 -7.87 11.85 -3.68
N LYS A 31 -7.69 13.11 -4.02
CA LYS A 31 -6.38 13.75 -4.11
C LYS A 31 -6.13 14.83 -3.05
N LEU A 32 -7.12 15.10 -2.21
CA LEU A 32 -7.05 16.20 -1.25
C LEU A 32 -6.01 15.95 -0.17
N ARG A 33 -5.94 14.75 0.38
CA ARG A 33 -4.96 14.40 1.42
C ARG A 33 -3.53 14.58 0.93
N ALA A 34 -3.25 14.09 -0.27
CA ALA A 34 -1.92 14.23 -0.87
C ALA A 34 -1.56 15.70 -1.11
N ARG A 35 -2.48 16.49 -1.63
CA ARG A 35 -2.26 17.92 -1.89
C ARG A 35 -2.07 18.75 -0.62
N LEU A 36 -2.74 18.38 0.46
CA LEU A 36 -2.62 19.05 1.76
C LEU A 36 -1.50 18.46 2.62
N HIS A 37 -0.70 17.55 2.09
CA HIS A 37 0.38 16.86 2.82
C HIS A 37 -0.09 16.25 4.15
N ARG A 38 -1.32 15.73 4.16
CA ARG A 38 -1.87 15.06 5.33
C ARG A 38 -1.25 13.69 5.53
N PRO A 39 -1.14 13.22 6.79
CA PRO A 39 -0.65 11.88 7.07
C PRO A 39 -1.45 10.80 6.35
N LEU A 40 -0.74 9.79 5.86
CA LEU A 40 -1.31 8.62 5.19
C LEU A 40 -1.08 7.41 6.11
N PRO A 41 -2.04 7.08 6.97
CA PRO A 41 -1.84 6.05 7.98
C PRO A 41 -1.77 4.65 7.38
N ILE A 42 -1.25 3.71 8.17
CA ILE A 42 -1.21 2.29 7.83
C ILE A 42 -2.60 1.81 7.43
N GLY A 43 -2.67 1.03 6.36
CA GLY A 43 -3.91 0.54 5.79
C GLY A 43 -4.45 1.39 4.64
N THR A 44 -3.99 2.61 4.47
CA THR A 44 -4.38 3.46 3.35
C THR A 44 -3.91 2.87 2.04
N VAL A 45 -4.79 2.80 1.05
CA VAL A 45 -4.45 2.40 -0.32
C VAL A 45 -4.07 3.65 -1.11
N VAL A 46 -2.81 3.74 -1.49
CA VAL A 46 -2.27 4.91 -2.18
C VAL A 46 -2.04 4.65 -3.66
N VAL A 47 -2.31 5.66 -4.46
CA VAL A 47 -1.95 5.72 -5.88
C VAL A 47 -0.80 6.70 -6.02
N PHE A 48 0.28 6.28 -6.65
CA PHE A 48 1.50 7.07 -6.72
C PHE A 48 2.19 6.93 -8.07
N ARG A 49 3.03 7.90 -8.39
CA ARG A 49 3.88 7.86 -9.57
C ARG A 49 5.04 6.89 -9.36
N SER A 50 5.52 6.29 -10.45
CA SER A 50 6.72 5.46 -10.41
C SER A 50 7.85 6.19 -9.71
N PRO A 51 8.41 5.64 -8.61
CA PRO A 51 9.57 6.26 -7.97
C PRO A 51 10.81 6.19 -8.88
N PRO A 52 11.83 7.05 -8.66
CA PRO A 52 13.00 7.13 -9.52
C PRO A 52 13.70 5.78 -9.75
N VAL A 53 13.75 4.93 -8.75
CA VAL A 53 14.38 3.60 -8.85
C VAL A 53 13.67 2.71 -9.89
N LEU A 54 12.34 2.79 -9.98
CA LEU A 54 11.57 2.05 -10.99
C LEU A 54 11.72 2.67 -12.38
N GLN A 55 11.81 3.99 -12.47
CA GLN A 55 12.07 4.69 -13.73
C GLN A 55 13.42 4.28 -14.33
N GLN A 56 14.44 4.14 -13.49
CA GLN A 56 15.75 3.64 -13.91
C GLN A 56 15.69 2.19 -14.39
N ALA A 57 14.75 1.40 -13.87
CA ALA A 57 14.51 0.02 -14.31
C ALA A 57 13.63 -0.07 -15.56
N GLY A 58 13.23 1.05 -16.17
CA GLY A 58 12.47 1.09 -17.41
C GLY A 58 10.96 1.32 -17.24
N TYR A 59 10.47 1.58 -16.04
CA TYR A 59 9.07 1.94 -15.83
C TYR A 59 8.77 3.35 -16.36
N ASP A 60 7.60 3.50 -16.98
CA ASP A 60 7.12 4.78 -17.46
C ASP A 60 6.98 5.77 -16.28
N PRO A 61 7.63 6.94 -16.33
CA PRO A 61 7.49 7.96 -15.28
C PRO A 61 6.04 8.43 -15.06
N LYS A 62 5.18 8.28 -16.07
CA LYS A 62 3.76 8.66 -16.02
C LYS A 62 2.87 7.52 -15.53
N ALA A 63 3.38 6.31 -15.41
CA ALA A 63 2.60 5.18 -14.92
C ALA A 63 2.24 5.39 -13.45
N ALA A 64 0.97 5.15 -13.12
CA ALA A 64 0.50 5.15 -11.76
C ALA A 64 0.49 3.72 -11.21
N LEU A 65 0.95 3.58 -9.97
CA LEU A 65 0.97 2.34 -9.22
C LEU A 65 0.01 2.44 -8.05
N ILE A 66 -0.50 1.31 -7.60
CA ILE A 66 -1.41 1.24 -6.45
C ILE A 66 -0.91 0.20 -5.46
N LYS A 67 -0.74 0.60 -4.21
CA LYS A 67 -0.28 -0.25 -3.11
C LYS A 67 -0.89 0.22 -1.79
N ARG A 68 -0.69 -0.56 -0.75
CA ARG A 68 -1.16 -0.24 0.60
C ARG A 68 -0.01 0.19 1.49
N VAL A 69 -0.24 1.21 2.32
CA VAL A 69 0.72 1.66 3.33
C VAL A 69 0.82 0.62 4.44
N VAL A 70 2.02 0.12 4.67
CA VAL A 70 2.34 -0.84 5.74
C VAL A 70 3.33 -0.30 6.75
N GLY A 71 3.97 0.83 6.45
CA GLY A 71 4.90 1.52 7.36
C GLY A 71 4.79 3.03 7.22
N GLU A 72 4.74 3.71 8.36
CA GLU A 72 4.73 5.16 8.49
C GLU A 72 6.15 5.68 8.73
N PRO A 73 6.41 7.00 8.52
CA PRO A 73 7.72 7.56 8.85
C PRO A 73 8.15 7.24 10.28
N GLY A 74 9.38 6.77 10.44
CA GLY A 74 9.94 6.38 11.72
C GLY A 74 9.71 4.92 12.12
N ASP A 75 8.82 4.20 11.44
CA ASP A 75 8.62 2.77 11.69
C ASP A 75 9.81 1.95 11.19
N THR A 76 10.11 0.88 11.91
CA THR A 76 11.04 -0.17 11.46
C THR A 76 10.25 -1.39 11.07
N ILE A 77 10.33 -1.76 9.80
CA ILE A 77 9.55 -2.85 9.18
C ILE A 77 10.48 -3.93 8.70
N ALA A 78 10.13 -5.17 9.02
CA ALA A 78 10.84 -6.36 8.54
C ALA A 78 9.84 -7.43 8.12
N VAL A 79 10.29 -8.39 7.32
CA VAL A 79 9.52 -9.59 6.96
C VAL A 79 10.38 -10.81 7.28
N ARG A 80 9.85 -11.71 8.10
CA ARG A 80 10.48 -12.98 8.42
C ARG A 80 9.43 -14.02 8.78
N ASP A 81 9.70 -15.26 8.41
CA ASP A 81 8.81 -16.39 8.70
C ASP A 81 7.36 -16.18 8.26
N GLY A 82 7.18 -15.53 7.09
CA GLY A 82 5.87 -15.26 6.51
C GLY A 82 5.12 -14.08 7.12
N VAL A 83 5.69 -13.40 8.09
CA VAL A 83 5.03 -12.38 8.91
C VAL A 83 5.72 -11.02 8.76
N LEU A 84 4.91 -9.96 8.70
CA LEU A 84 5.42 -8.59 8.78
C LEU A 84 5.63 -8.21 10.25
N TRP A 85 6.79 -7.64 10.51
CA TRP A 85 7.18 -7.13 11.84
C TRP A 85 7.25 -5.62 11.78
N ARG A 86 6.55 -4.97 12.70
CA ARG A 86 6.57 -3.51 12.85
C ARG A 86 7.04 -3.15 14.24
N ASN A 87 8.14 -2.42 14.30
CA ASN A 87 8.74 -1.97 15.58
C ASN A 87 8.99 -3.12 16.56
N GLY A 88 9.44 -4.26 16.03
CA GLY A 88 9.78 -5.44 16.84
C GLY A 88 8.59 -6.35 17.19
N GLU A 89 7.38 -6.03 16.73
CA GLU A 89 6.18 -6.81 17.00
C GLU A 89 5.58 -7.37 15.69
N PRO A 90 5.11 -8.64 15.71
CA PRO A 90 4.46 -9.21 14.54
C PRO A 90 3.09 -8.59 14.34
N VAL A 91 2.75 -8.34 13.08
CA VAL A 91 1.43 -7.79 12.70
C VAL A 91 0.75 -8.67 11.67
N ALA A 92 -0.53 -8.93 11.87
CA ALA A 92 -1.40 -9.56 10.87
C ALA A 92 -2.16 -8.48 10.11
N HIS A 93 -2.13 -8.58 8.78
CA HIS A 93 -2.92 -7.73 7.92
C HIS A 93 -4.08 -8.53 7.33
N ASP A 94 -5.32 -8.17 7.68
CA ASP A 94 -6.52 -8.89 7.24
C ASP A 94 -6.72 -8.84 5.71
N TRP A 95 -6.13 -7.85 5.05
CA TRP A 95 -6.21 -7.67 3.61
C TRP A 95 -5.21 -8.54 2.82
N ALA A 96 -4.21 -9.10 3.46
CA ALA A 96 -3.26 -9.99 2.80
C ALA A 96 -3.75 -11.45 2.90
N ALA A 97 -3.87 -12.12 1.75
CA ALA A 97 -4.44 -13.46 1.69
C ALA A 97 -3.45 -14.57 2.09
N GLU A 98 -2.16 -14.33 1.93
CA GLU A 98 -1.11 -15.34 2.08
C GLU A 98 0.07 -14.84 2.91
N PRO A 99 0.74 -15.75 3.64
CA PRO A 99 2.03 -15.43 4.23
C PRO A 99 3.05 -15.04 3.16
N MET A 100 3.97 -14.15 3.48
CA MET A 100 5.04 -13.76 2.58
C MET A 100 6.08 -14.86 2.45
N ASP A 101 6.47 -15.20 1.22
CA ASP A 101 7.46 -16.24 0.92
C ASP A 101 8.89 -15.69 0.82
N TYR A 102 9.08 -14.42 1.11
CA TYR A 102 10.36 -13.73 1.10
C TYR A 102 10.73 -13.19 2.47
N ARG A 103 11.99 -12.84 2.62
CA ARG A 103 12.53 -12.15 3.78
C ARG A 103 12.91 -10.72 3.41
N MET A 104 12.64 -9.80 4.30
CA MET A 104 13.11 -8.41 4.20
C MET A 104 13.78 -8.04 5.52
N ASP A 105 15.06 -7.68 5.45
CA ASP A 105 15.78 -7.15 6.59
C ASP A 105 15.14 -5.85 7.09
N PRO A 106 15.26 -5.51 8.38
CA PRO A 106 14.63 -4.32 8.91
C PRO A 106 14.97 -3.05 8.14
N ILE A 107 13.94 -2.32 7.75
CA ILE A 107 14.04 -1.02 7.10
C ILE A 107 13.36 0.00 8.01
N THR A 108 14.09 1.06 8.38
CA THR A 108 13.48 2.21 9.05
C THR A 108 12.99 3.18 7.98
N VAL A 109 11.71 3.51 8.05
CA VAL A 109 11.07 4.42 7.08
C VAL A 109 11.57 5.84 7.35
N PRO A 110 12.24 6.48 6.38
CA PRO A 110 12.73 7.84 6.56
C PRO A 110 11.60 8.85 6.74
N PRO A 111 11.90 10.05 7.27
CA PRO A 111 10.94 11.16 7.22
C PRO A 111 10.44 11.40 5.80
N GLU A 112 9.18 11.79 5.67
CA GLU A 112 8.52 12.07 4.38
C GLU A 112 8.53 10.89 3.39
N HIS A 113 8.60 9.66 3.91
CA HIS A 113 8.50 8.42 3.15
C HIS A 113 7.46 7.50 3.75
N LEU A 114 7.05 6.51 2.97
CA LEU A 114 6.13 5.46 3.37
C LEU A 114 6.71 4.11 2.95
N LEU A 115 6.38 3.06 3.67
CA LEU A 115 6.60 1.71 3.17
C LEU A 115 5.28 1.18 2.64
N VAL A 116 5.26 0.72 1.40
CA VAL A 116 4.06 0.25 0.72
C VAL A 116 4.22 -1.16 0.20
N MET A 117 3.16 -1.96 0.29
CA MET A 117 3.12 -3.32 -0.22
C MET A 117 1.79 -3.60 -0.91
N GLY A 118 1.82 -4.46 -1.92
CA GLY A 118 0.60 -5.01 -2.50
C GLY A 118 -0.06 -6.02 -1.55
N ASP A 119 -1.37 -6.12 -1.57
CA ASP A 119 -2.09 -7.10 -0.76
C ASP A 119 -1.81 -8.54 -1.25
N ASN A 120 -1.51 -8.70 -2.53
CA ASN A 120 -0.97 -9.95 -3.09
C ASN A 120 0.55 -10.00 -2.86
N ARG A 121 0.94 -10.28 -1.62
CA ARG A 121 2.30 -10.13 -1.11
C ARG A 121 3.38 -10.83 -1.94
N ASN A 122 3.09 -12.01 -2.46
CA ASN A 122 4.04 -12.81 -3.20
C ASN A 122 4.03 -12.52 -4.72
N ALA A 123 3.16 -11.64 -5.18
CA ALA A 123 3.04 -11.22 -6.57
C ALA A 123 2.89 -9.70 -6.71
N SER A 124 3.75 -8.97 -6.04
CA SER A 124 3.75 -7.51 -6.02
C SER A 124 5.17 -6.96 -6.08
N LEU A 125 5.40 -6.04 -7.02
CA LEU A 125 6.62 -5.27 -7.10
C LEU A 125 6.46 -4.00 -6.25
N ASP A 126 6.93 -4.04 -5.03
CA ASP A 126 6.71 -2.99 -4.03
C ASP A 126 7.93 -2.69 -3.18
N SER A 127 7.74 -2.04 -2.02
CA SER A 127 8.83 -1.58 -1.17
C SER A 127 9.78 -2.67 -0.69
N HIS A 128 9.35 -3.94 -0.66
CA HIS A 128 10.27 -5.02 -0.30
C HIS A 128 11.39 -5.21 -1.34
N LEU A 129 11.17 -4.74 -2.57
CA LEU A 129 12.16 -4.80 -3.65
C LEU A 129 12.86 -3.46 -3.88
N TRP A 130 12.12 -2.34 -3.84
CA TRP A 130 12.68 -1.03 -4.22
C TRP A 130 12.74 -0.01 -3.07
N GLY A 131 12.34 -0.39 -1.86
CA GLY A 131 12.53 0.44 -0.67
C GLY A 131 11.41 1.46 -0.39
N PRO A 132 11.67 2.42 0.49
CA PRO A 132 10.67 3.42 0.88
C PRO A 132 10.22 4.29 -0.30
N LEU A 133 8.92 4.64 -0.27
CA LEU A 133 8.30 5.53 -1.25
C LEU A 133 8.34 6.96 -0.73
N PRO A 134 8.86 7.93 -1.49
CA PRO A 134 8.71 9.34 -1.14
C PRO A 134 7.23 9.72 -1.10
N SER A 135 6.80 10.37 -0.03
CA SER A 135 5.39 10.79 0.13
C SER A 135 4.94 11.76 -0.98
N GLU A 136 5.85 12.55 -1.51
CA GLU A 136 5.57 13.48 -2.63
C GLU A 136 5.18 12.76 -3.93
N ALA A 137 5.53 11.47 -4.08
CA ALA A 137 5.12 10.69 -5.24
C ALA A 137 3.64 10.26 -5.19
N VAL A 138 3.00 10.38 -4.04
CA VAL A 138 1.59 9.99 -3.86
C VAL A 138 0.68 10.99 -4.58
N ILE A 139 -0.15 10.47 -5.50
CA ILE A 139 -1.15 11.23 -6.23
C ILE A 139 -2.42 11.37 -5.42
N GLY A 140 -2.84 10.30 -4.75
CA GLY A 140 -4.07 10.27 -3.98
C GLY A 140 -4.30 8.93 -3.29
N THR A 141 -5.47 8.81 -2.65
CA THR A 141 -5.90 7.60 -1.94
C THR A 141 -7.12 6.99 -2.60
N ALA A 142 -7.09 5.69 -2.87
CA ALA A 142 -8.22 4.95 -3.38
C ALA A 142 -9.22 4.72 -2.24
N ILE A 143 -10.45 5.19 -2.39
CA ILE A 143 -11.44 5.20 -1.31
C ILE A 143 -12.68 4.35 -1.60
N LEU A 144 -13.04 4.19 -2.86
CA LEU A 144 -14.28 3.53 -3.25
C LEU A 144 -14.05 2.69 -4.49
N ARG A 145 -14.47 1.43 -4.46
CA ARG A 145 -14.64 0.62 -5.67
C ARG A 145 -16.08 0.81 -6.14
N TYR A 146 -16.25 1.40 -7.32
CA TYR A 146 -17.58 1.68 -7.87
C TYR A 146 -17.98 0.73 -9.01
N TRP A 147 -17.07 -0.07 -9.50
CA TRP A 147 -17.32 -1.08 -10.53
C TRP A 147 -16.43 -2.31 -10.31
N PRO A 148 -16.89 -3.53 -10.50
CA PRO A 148 -18.26 -3.92 -10.87
C PRO A 148 -19.27 -3.69 -9.74
N LEU A 149 -20.56 -3.58 -10.09
CA LEU A 149 -21.60 -3.23 -9.12
C LEU A 149 -21.77 -4.28 -8.00
N ASN A 150 -21.54 -5.56 -8.32
CA ASN A 150 -21.61 -6.63 -7.32
C ASN A 150 -20.48 -6.59 -6.28
N ARG A 151 -19.47 -5.76 -6.50
CA ARG A 151 -18.34 -5.56 -5.59
C ARG A 151 -18.21 -4.11 -5.14
N PHE A 152 -19.26 -3.32 -5.35
CA PHE A 152 -19.32 -1.92 -4.90
C PHE A 152 -19.07 -1.81 -3.40
N GLY A 153 -18.22 -0.88 -2.98
CA GLY A 153 -17.97 -0.62 -1.57
C GLY A 153 -16.75 0.25 -1.31
N TRP A 154 -16.72 0.77 -0.11
CA TRP A 154 -15.58 1.53 0.40
C TRP A 154 -14.38 0.61 0.58
N LEU A 155 -13.20 1.11 0.23
CA LEU A 155 -11.94 0.43 0.53
C LEU A 155 -11.61 0.69 2.00
N ARG A 156 -11.74 -0.36 2.79
CA ARG A 156 -11.49 -0.28 4.24
C ARG A 156 -10.01 -0.22 4.51
N PHE A 157 -9.63 0.67 5.41
CA PHE A 157 -8.39 0.52 6.14
C PHE A 157 -8.76 0.17 7.59
N SER A 158 -8.37 -1.02 8.02
CA SER A 158 -8.44 -1.39 9.43
C SER A 158 -7.02 -1.35 9.97
N PRO A 159 -6.79 -0.79 11.17
CA PRO A 159 -5.48 -0.94 11.78
C PRO A 159 -5.16 -2.43 11.89
N PRO A 160 -3.89 -2.83 11.73
CA PRO A 160 -3.51 -4.23 11.82
C PRO A 160 -3.87 -4.78 13.20
N ALA A 161 -4.53 -5.93 13.21
CA ALA A 161 -4.79 -6.66 14.46
C ALA A 161 -3.51 -7.32 14.95
N ALA A 162 -3.32 -7.38 16.26
CA ALA A 162 -2.26 -8.20 16.84
C ALA A 162 -2.48 -9.68 16.47
N VAL A 163 -1.39 -10.38 16.14
CA VAL A 163 -1.47 -11.82 15.82
C VAL A 163 -1.93 -12.58 17.05
N PRO A 164 -3.09 -13.28 17.03
CA PRO A 164 -3.50 -14.09 18.16
C PRO A 164 -2.50 -15.24 18.37
N GLY A 165 -1.98 -15.39 19.56
CA GLY A 165 -1.29 -16.61 20.00
C GLY A 165 0.23 -16.57 20.11
N GLN A 166 0.90 -15.46 19.88
CA GLN A 166 2.29 -15.33 20.31
C GLN A 166 2.38 -14.67 21.69
N GLN A 167 1.90 -15.38 22.69
CA GLN A 167 2.39 -15.12 24.05
C GLN A 167 3.86 -15.54 24.07
N LEU A 168 4.71 -14.57 24.33
CA LEU A 168 6.11 -14.80 24.69
C LEU A 168 6.16 -15.88 25.75
N GLN A 169 6.66 -17.06 25.38
CA GLN A 169 7.22 -17.95 26.39
C GLN A 169 8.51 -17.29 26.85
N LEU A 170 8.45 -16.73 28.04
CA LEU A 170 9.60 -16.29 28.82
C LEU A 170 10.47 -17.47 29.15
#